data_b6d0f83a5df9ac99978da4dc600b6f98
#
_entry.id   b6d0f83a5df9ac99978da4dc600b6f98
#
_cell.length_a   1.000
_cell.length_b   1.000
_cell.length_c   1.000
_cell.angle_alpha   90.00
_cell.angle_beta   90.00
_cell.angle_gamma   90.00
#
_symmetry.space_group_name_H-M   'P 1'
#
loop_
_entity.id
_entity.type
_entity.pdbx_description
1 polymer ?
#
loop_
_entity_poly.entity_id
_entity_poly.type
_entity_poly.pdbx_seq_one_letter_code
_entity_poly.pdbx_strand_id
1 'polypeptide(L)'
;MKFIFRYKNLLSIFIIAFFTTTLVACNNKPIEKEVSKGYIWEATNGSTSVNLVGTIHLGSNNINFLNDDIKRIIDETDVLSVELDLSLKENIEKTQSSGYLKDGKTIENYLSEDEINKLSSIINTLSPKFNIKEINNLNSFSLISLLTNLCYAKAGILGNGLDLIMINGVKLRKANGDNITINELEGVDYQLETINKTFTWEYLKKYLNDYSNSNIDEEVDIAKNLFNAYKTGDIEFIEESNNKMKNDNPEYYKIMLTNRNIGMTNKIDELIKDGKNHTVAVGAAHFIGEDGILKLLEEKGYKITRVN
;
A
#
# COMPACT_ATOMS: atom_id res chain seq x y z
N MET A 1 -29.04 0.58 11.81
CA MET A 1 -29.01 1.47 10.64
C MET A 1 -28.14 0.77 9.61
N LYS A 2 -28.74 0.16 8.56
CA LYS A 2 -27.97 -0.60 7.56
C LYS A 2 -27.19 0.40 6.70
N PHE A 3 -25.88 0.49 6.92
CA PHE A 3 -24.98 1.20 6.02
C PHE A 3 -24.93 0.43 4.70
N ILE A 4 -25.54 0.98 3.68
CA ILE A 4 -25.42 0.49 2.30
C ILE A 4 -24.07 0.99 1.79
N PHE A 5 -23.03 0.24 2.08
CA PHE A 5 -21.72 0.44 1.44
C PHE A 5 -21.82 -0.02 -0.03
N ARG A 6 -21.84 0.93 -0.95
CA ARG A 6 -21.75 0.68 -2.39
C ARG A 6 -20.29 0.41 -2.77
N TYR A 7 -20.05 -0.19 -3.94
CA TYR A 7 -18.79 -0.64 -4.57
C TYR A 7 -17.56 0.31 -4.50
N LYS A 8 -17.66 1.43 -3.80
CA LYS A 8 -16.76 2.59 -3.84
C LYS A 8 -15.49 2.49 -2.98
N ASN A 9 -15.43 1.56 -2.05
CA ASN A 9 -14.49 1.62 -0.93
C ASN A 9 -13.21 0.78 -1.11
N LEU A 10 -12.97 0.27 -2.33
CA LEU A 10 -11.91 -0.72 -2.57
C LEU A 10 -10.56 -0.13 -2.95
N LEU A 11 -10.51 1.16 -3.28
CA LEU A 11 -9.30 1.79 -3.80
C LEU A 11 -8.24 2.12 -2.74
N SER A 12 -8.65 2.29 -1.50
CA SER A 12 -7.77 2.83 -0.45
C SER A 12 -6.74 1.83 0.10
N ILE A 13 -6.85 0.53 -0.21
CA ILE A 13 -6.02 -0.51 0.44
C ILE A 13 -4.70 -0.77 -0.30
N PHE A 14 -4.59 -0.45 -1.62
CA PHE A 14 -3.50 -0.96 -2.47
C PHE A 14 -2.84 0.09 -3.37
N ILE A 15 -2.49 1.27 -2.87
CA ILE A 15 -1.83 2.23 -3.74
C ILE A 15 -0.36 2.34 -3.42
N ILE A 16 0.44 1.93 -4.40
CA ILE A 16 1.86 2.27 -4.47
C ILE A 16 1.96 3.79 -4.57
N ALA A 17 2.69 4.41 -3.65
CA ALA A 17 2.92 5.87 -3.65
C ALA A 17 3.71 6.27 -4.90
N PHE A 18 3.00 6.66 -5.96
CA PHE A 18 3.60 6.99 -7.26
C PHE A 18 4.24 8.39 -7.31
N PHE A 19 3.89 9.27 -6.36
CA PHE A 19 4.39 10.63 -6.30
C PHE A 19 4.86 10.99 -4.89
N THR A 20 6.12 10.72 -4.59
CA THR A 20 6.79 11.40 -3.49
C THR A 20 7.21 12.80 -3.96
N THR A 21 6.28 13.75 -3.99
CA THR A 21 6.67 15.16 -4.01
C THR A 21 7.15 15.51 -2.61
N THR A 22 8.43 15.76 -2.48
CA THR A 22 9.03 16.36 -1.28
C THR A 22 8.43 17.74 -1.08
N LEU A 23 7.32 17.82 -0.37
CA LEU A 23 6.84 19.07 0.20
C LEU A 23 7.71 19.37 1.41
N VAL A 24 8.63 20.29 1.23
CA VAL A 24 9.46 20.87 2.31
C VAL A 24 8.50 21.48 3.33
N ALA A 25 8.35 20.83 4.47
CA ALA A 25 7.59 21.35 5.60
C ALA A 25 8.43 22.41 6.31
N CYS A 26 7.98 23.66 6.25
CA CYS A 26 8.48 24.73 7.09
C CYS A 26 8.03 24.54 8.54
N ASN A 27 9.04 24.52 9.41
CA ASN A 27 9.07 24.97 10.81
C ASN A 27 7.76 24.88 11.62
N ASN A 28 7.55 23.74 12.33
CA ASN A 28 6.55 23.67 13.39
C ASN A 28 7.20 23.10 14.68
N LYS A 29 6.73 23.60 15.83
CA LYS A 29 7.08 23.06 17.16
C LYS A 29 6.95 21.53 17.16
N PRO A 30 7.78 20.79 17.91
CA PRO A 30 7.66 19.34 18.01
C PRO A 30 6.25 18.99 18.51
N ILE A 31 5.42 18.48 17.60
CA ILE A 31 4.14 17.87 17.94
C ILE A 31 4.49 16.50 18.53
N GLU A 32 4.01 16.20 19.72
CA GLU A 32 4.10 14.86 20.28
C GLU A 32 3.39 13.89 19.33
N LYS A 33 4.16 12.96 18.74
CA LYS A 33 3.63 12.04 17.76
C LYS A 33 2.96 10.88 18.47
N GLU A 34 1.75 10.55 18.05
CA GLU A 34 1.07 9.36 18.52
C GLU A 34 1.80 8.11 17.98
N VAL A 35 2.06 7.14 18.85
CA VAL A 35 2.75 5.90 18.49
C VAL A 35 1.75 4.92 17.87
N SER A 36 2.04 4.46 16.66
CA SER A 36 1.24 3.42 16.01
C SER A 36 1.50 2.06 16.65
N LYS A 37 0.45 1.28 16.89
CA LYS A 37 0.58 -0.15 17.22
C LYS A 37 1.02 -0.94 16.00
N GLY A 38 0.38 -0.71 14.85
CA GLY A 38 0.61 -1.45 13.62
C GLY A 38 0.18 -2.92 13.72
N TYR A 39 0.77 -3.74 12.86
CA TYR A 39 0.46 -5.17 12.74
C TYR A 39 1.76 -5.95 12.74
N ILE A 40 2.05 -6.64 13.84
CA ILE A 40 3.30 -7.39 14.03
C ILE A 40 2.98 -8.80 14.53
N TRP A 41 3.55 -9.78 13.84
CA TRP A 41 3.47 -11.19 14.23
C TRP A 41 4.85 -11.83 14.15
N GLU A 42 4.99 -12.94 14.84
CA GLU A 42 6.07 -13.89 14.71
C GLU A 42 5.51 -15.21 14.19
N ALA A 43 6.14 -15.78 13.15
CA ALA A 43 5.84 -17.11 12.67
C ALA A 43 7.01 -18.05 13.00
N THR A 44 6.71 -19.20 13.67
CA THR A 44 7.73 -20.15 14.10
C THR A 44 7.42 -21.56 13.61
N ASN A 45 8.46 -22.30 13.15
CA ASN A 45 8.36 -23.72 12.81
C ASN A 45 9.68 -24.41 13.18
N GLY A 46 9.66 -25.23 14.23
CA GLY A 46 10.86 -25.81 14.80
C GLY A 46 11.83 -24.73 15.31
N SER A 47 13.04 -24.68 14.74
CA SER A 47 14.04 -23.65 15.06
C SER A 47 13.95 -22.41 14.19
N THR A 48 13.06 -22.40 13.21
CA THR A 48 12.88 -21.26 12.29
C THR A 48 11.92 -20.25 12.91
N SER A 49 12.31 -18.97 12.87
CA SER A 49 11.46 -17.83 13.27
C SER A 49 11.59 -16.71 12.27
N VAL A 50 10.48 -16.01 12.00
CA VAL A 50 10.43 -14.85 11.13
C VAL A 50 9.49 -13.79 11.69
N ASN A 51 9.94 -12.53 11.70
CA ASN A 51 9.08 -11.39 12.00
C ASN A 51 8.23 -11.05 10.78
N LEU A 52 6.93 -10.91 10.98
CA LEU A 52 5.97 -10.51 9.96
C LEU A 52 5.41 -9.15 10.32
N VAL A 53 5.62 -8.16 9.45
CA VAL A 53 5.22 -6.78 9.70
C VAL A 53 4.27 -6.32 8.61
N GLY A 54 3.01 -6.10 8.99
CA GLY A 54 2.02 -5.50 8.10
C GLY A 54 2.32 -4.02 7.92
N THR A 55 2.58 -3.58 6.69
CA THR A 55 2.92 -2.19 6.38
C THR A 55 1.76 -1.39 5.83
N ILE A 56 1.96 -0.11 5.69
CA ILE A 56 1.11 0.86 5.00
C ILE A 56 2.00 1.81 4.21
N HIS A 57 1.61 2.15 2.97
CA HIS A 57 2.44 2.98 2.07
C HIS A 57 2.43 4.47 2.39
N LEU A 58 1.41 4.95 3.07
CA LEU A 58 1.25 6.35 3.42
C LEU A 58 1.25 6.53 4.94
N GLY A 59 1.78 7.65 5.40
CA GLY A 59 1.85 8.02 6.79
C GLY A 59 1.36 9.44 7.07
N SER A 60 1.46 9.84 8.30
CA SER A 60 1.17 11.22 8.73
C SER A 60 2.29 11.74 9.60
N ASN A 61 2.54 13.06 9.53
CA ASN A 61 3.55 13.70 10.36
C ASN A 61 3.26 13.61 11.86
N ASN A 62 2.01 13.30 12.23
CA ASN A 62 1.54 13.18 13.61
C ASN A 62 1.68 11.74 14.16
N ILE A 63 2.15 10.80 13.34
CA ILE A 63 2.29 9.39 13.73
C ILE A 63 3.77 9.01 13.79
N ASN A 64 4.11 8.25 14.82
CA ASN A 64 5.38 7.55 14.93
C ASN A 64 5.16 6.06 14.70
N PHE A 65 5.62 5.55 13.55
CA PHE A 65 5.59 4.12 13.24
C PHE A 65 6.69 3.33 13.94
N LEU A 66 7.75 4.01 14.40
CA LEU A 66 8.88 3.39 15.08
C LEU A 66 8.55 3.18 16.57
N ASN A 67 7.60 2.30 16.86
CA ASN A 67 7.43 1.78 18.21
C ASN A 67 8.64 0.90 18.59
N ASP A 68 8.71 0.44 19.83
CA ASP A 68 9.89 -0.28 20.31
C ASP A 68 10.06 -1.64 19.62
N ASP A 69 8.97 -2.32 19.25
CA ASP A 69 9.02 -3.58 18.50
C ASP A 69 9.57 -3.35 17.08
N ILE A 70 9.10 -2.35 16.36
CA ILE A 70 9.60 -2.02 15.01
C ILE A 70 11.08 -1.62 15.05
N LYS A 71 11.50 -0.84 16.03
CA LYS A 71 12.93 -0.50 16.22
C LYS A 71 13.75 -1.77 16.43
N ARG A 72 13.34 -2.62 17.40
CA ARG A 72 14.01 -3.89 17.68
C ARG A 72 14.10 -4.77 16.43
N ILE A 73 12.99 -4.92 15.68
CA ILE A 73 12.95 -5.70 14.44
C ILE A 73 13.93 -5.13 13.41
N ILE A 74 13.96 -3.81 13.21
CA ILE A 74 14.93 -3.18 12.29
C ILE A 74 16.37 -3.45 12.76
N ASP A 75 16.64 -3.37 14.06
CA ASP A 75 18.00 -3.54 14.63
C ASP A 75 18.49 -4.99 14.57
N GLU A 76 17.60 -5.97 14.66
CA GLU A 76 17.95 -7.40 14.70
C GLU A 76 17.88 -8.08 13.32
N THR A 77 17.26 -7.47 12.29
CA THR A 77 17.07 -8.07 10.98
C THR A 77 18.40 -8.25 10.23
N ASP A 78 18.64 -9.48 9.73
CA ASP A 78 19.71 -9.81 8.75
C ASP A 78 19.19 -9.76 7.32
N VAL A 79 17.92 -10.14 7.12
CA VAL A 79 17.25 -10.19 5.83
C VAL A 79 15.89 -9.53 5.91
N LEU A 80 15.69 -8.42 5.20
CA LEU A 80 14.40 -7.77 5.03
C LEU A 80 13.81 -8.20 3.69
N SER A 81 12.66 -8.86 3.70
CA SER A 81 11.88 -9.19 2.50
C SER A 81 10.69 -8.26 2.38
N VAL A 82 10.58 -7.56 1.26
CA VAL A 82 9.51 -6.60 0.95
C VAL A 82 8.77 -7.01 -0.32
N GLU A 83 7.60 -6.45 -0.58
CA GLU A 83 6.92 -6.65 -1.87
C GLU A 83 7.81 -6.19 -3.03
N LEU A 84 8.27 -4.95 -2.93
CA LEU A 84 9.13 -4.27 -3.89
C LEU A 84 10.06 -3.28 -3.17
N ASP A 85 11.34 -3.27 -3.51
CA ASP A 85 12.28 -2.25 -2.99
C ASP A 85 12.13 -0.92 -3.74
N LEU A 86 11.26 -0.06 -3.22
CA LEU A 86 11.00 1.29 -3.75
C LEU A 86 12.17 2.26 -3.53
N SER A 87 13.28 1.83 -2.97
CA SER A 87 14.50 2.62 -2.85
C SER A 87 15.53 2.35 -3.95
N LEU A 88 15.29 1.33 -4.78
CA LEU A 88 16.12 1.03 -5.95
C LEU A 88 15.76 1.97 -7.10
N LYS A 89 16.76 2.64 -7.64
CA LYS A 89 16.59 3.58 -8.75
C LYS A 89 15.89 2.95 -9.96
N GLU A 90 16.27 1.71 -10.30
CA GLU A 90 15.66 0.98 -11.41
C GLU A 90 14.15 0.77 -11.21
N ASN A 91 13.72 0.36 -10.00
CA ASN A 91 12.31 0.17 -9.67
C ASN A 91 11.55 1.49 -9.74
N ILE A 92 12.13 2.57 -9.20
CA ILE A 92 11.53 3.91 -9.27
C ILE A 92 11.35 4.34 -10.73
N GLU A 93 12.38 4.23 -11.56
CA GLU A 93 12.34 4.64 -12.98
C GLU A 93 11.36 3.81 -13.79
N LYS A 94 11.31 2.48 -13.60
CA LYS A 94 10.34 1.60 -14.24
C LYS A 94 8.90 1.96 -13.83
N THR A 95 8.69 2.12 -12.54
CA THR A 95 7.37 2.45 -12.00
C THR A 95 6.90 3.81 -12.53
N GLN A 96 7.74 4.84 -12.48
CA GLN A 96 7.41 6.17 -12.99
C GLN A 96 7.13 6.15 -14.50
N SER A 97 8.01 5.51 -15.29
CA SER A 97 7.85 5.48 -16.74
C SER A 97 6.60 4.68 -17.18
N SER A 98 6.21 3.66 -16.40
CA SER A 98 5.00 2.87 -16.68
C SER A 98 3.70 3.63 -16.44
N GLY A 99 3.74 4.73 -15.70
CA GLY A 99 2.58 5.55 -15.36
C GLY A 99 2.12 6.48 -16.49
N TYR A 100 2.90 6.61 -17.55
CA TYR A 100 2.62 7.51 -18.65
C TYR A 100 2.11 6.80 -19.89
N LEU A 101 1.25 7.49 -20.63
CA LEU A 101 0.84 7.08 -21.96
C LEU A 101 2.02 7.21 -22.94
N LYS A 102 2.07 6.29 -23.90
CA LYS A 102 3.12 6.25 -24.93
C LYS A 102 2.61 6.83 -26.26
N ASP A 103 3.51 7.05 -27.18
CA ASP A 103 3.23 7.41 -28.58
C ASP A 103 2.42 8.72 -28.73
N GLY A 104 2.66 9.68 -27.82
CA GLY A 104 1.98 10.98 -27.86
C GLY A 104 0.48 10.92 -27.51
N LYS A 105 -0.01 9.79 -26.99
CA LYS A 105 -1.40 9.67 -26.56
C LYS A 105 -1.67 10.48 -25.30
N THR A 106 -2.90 10.90 -25.18
CA THR A 106 -3.42 11.63 -24.03
C THR A 106 -4.71 11.02 -23.51
N ILE A 107 -5.23 11.50 -22.40
CA ILE A 107 -6.48 10.98 -21.81
C ILE A 107 -7.67 11.11 -22.78
N GLU A 108 -7.65 12.09 -23.68
CA GLU A 108 -8.70 12.30 -24.71
C GLU A 108 -8.79 11.14 -25.73
N ASN A 109 -7.74 10.30 -25.84
CA ASN A 109 -7.79 9.10 -26.67
C ASN A 109 -8.60 7.97 -26.00
N TYR A 110 -8.91 8.08 -24.70
CA TYR A 110 -9.52 7.02 -23.91
C TYR A 110 -10.80 7.44 -23.19
N LEU A 111 -10.90 8.70 -22.79
CA LEU A 111 -12.03 9.26 -22.05
C LEU A 111 -12.83 10.20 -22.95
N SER A 112 -14.15 10.19 -22.80
CA SER A 112 -15.04 11.18 -23.40
C SER A 112 -14.88 12.54 -22.71
N GLU A 113 -15.39 13.60 -23.34
CA GLU A 113 -15.41 14.94 -22.77
C GLU A 113 -16.15 14.98 -21.42
N ASP A 114 -17.26 14.24 -21.28
CA ASP A 114 -18.00 14.13 -20.02
C ASP A 114 -17.17 13.46 -18.91
N GLU A 115 -16.45 12.36 -19.23
CA GLU A 115 -15.57 11.68 -18.27
C GLU A 115 -14.37 12.56 -17.86
N ILE A 116 -13.80 13.34 -18.78
CA ILE A 116 -12.74 14.32 -18.48
C ILE A 116 -13.26 15.42 -17.56
N ASN A 117 -14.47 15.93 -17.83
CA ASN A 117 -15.11 16.94 -16.98
C ASN A 117 -15.38 16.40 -15.57
N LYS A 118 -15.82 15.15 -15.44
CA LYS A 118 -15.98 14.47 -14.14
C LYS A 118 -14.65 14.35 -13.41
N LEU A 119 -13.60 13.86 -14.08
CA LEU A 119 -12.25 13.75 -13.53
C LEU A 119 -11.74 15.11 -13.03
N SER A 120 -11.89 16.15 -13.85
CA SER A 120 -11.51 17.52 -13.52
C SER A 120 -12.29 18.06 -12.30
N SER A 121 -13.59 17.81 -12.22
CA SER A 121 -14.43 18.20 -11.10
C SER A 121 -14.00 17.56 -9.80
N ILE A 122 -13.72 16.25 -9.81
CA ILE A 122 -13.23 15.51 -8.64
C ILE A 122 -11.89 16.07 -8.17
N ILE A 123 -10.94 16.23 -9.09
CA ILE A 123 -9.61 16.78 -8.78
C ILE A 123 -9.72 18.17 -8.18
N ASN A 124 -10.51 19.05 -8.78
CA ASN A 124 -10.70 20.43 -8.28
C ASN A 124 -11.34 20.45 -6.89
N THR A 125 -12.22 19.52 -6.57
CA THR A 125 -12.82 19.41 -5.23
C THR A 125 -11.79 18.94 -4.18
N LEU A 126 -10.90 18.04 -4.57
CA LEU A 126 -9.84 17.52 -3.69
C LEU A 126 -8.65 18.49 -3.60
N SER A 127 -8.28 19.12 -4.71
CA SER A 127 -7.13 20.03 -4.83
C SER A 127 -7.41 21.18 -5.81
N PRO A 128 -7.98 22.30 -5.36
CA PRO A 128 -8.42 23.41 -6.25
C PRO A 128 -7.34 24.06 -7.09
N LYS A 129 -6.07 23.83 -6.77
CA LYS A 129 -4.93 24.41 -7.51
C LYS A 129 -4.39 23.49 -8.60
N PHE A 130 -4.96 22.28 -8.75
CA PHE A 130 -4.45 21.30 -9.68
C PHE A 130 -4.96 21.55 -11.10
N ASN A 131 -4.06 21.47 -12.09
CA ASN A 131 -4.41 21.68 -13.49
C ASN A 131 -4.50 20.33 -14.23
N ILE A 132 -5.67 20.01 -14.76
CA ILE A 132 -5.90 18.77 -15.53
C ILE A 132 -4.94 18.58 -16.70
N LYS A 133 -4.43 19.68 -17.30
CA LYS A 133 -3.47 19.61 -18.41
C LYS A 133 -2.11 19.01 -18.01
N GLU A 134 -1.76 19.06 -16.72
CA GLU A 134 -0.49 18.50 -16.20
C GLU A 134 -0.50 16.98 -16.12
N ILE A 135 -1.68 16.38 -16.21
CA ILE A 135 -1.89 14.93 -16.10
C ILE A 135 -2.46 14.31 -17.36
N ASN A 136 -2.54 15.03 -18.46
CA ASN A 136 -3.19 14.57 -19.68
C ASN A 136 -2.49 13.37 -20.35
N ASN A 137 -1.23 13.10 -19.98
CA ASN A 137 -0.44 11.97 -20.46
C ASN A 137 -0.31 10.82 -19.44
N LEU A 138 -1.05 10.85 -18.33
CA LEU A 138 -1.10 9.75 -17.37
C LEU A 138 -2.01 8.61 -17.85
N ASN A 139 -1.63 7.37 -17.56
CA ASN A 139 -2.50 6.22 -17.82
C ASN A 139 -3.58 6.05 -16.73
N SER A 140 -4.48 5.10 -16.93
CA SER A 140 -5.63 4.86 -16.03
C SER A 140 -5.20 4.58 -14.59
N PHE A 141 -4.16 3.77 -14.39
CA PHE A 141 -3.64 3.48 -13.06
C PHE A 141 -3.11 4.75 -12.35
N SER A 142 -2.30 5.54 -13.05
CA SER A 142 -1.75 6.77 -12.46
C SER A 142 -2.83 7.79 -12.12
N LEU A 143 -3.89 7.88 -12.91
CA LEU A 143 -5.04 8.74 -12.61
C LEU A 143 -5.80 8.26 -11.37
N ILE A 144 -6.03 6.94 -11.25
CA ILE A 144 -6.67 6.35 -10.07
C ILE A 144 -5.80 6.59 -8.83
N SER A 145 -4.49 6.34 -8.93
CA SER A 145 -3.53 6.58 -7.85
C SER A 145 -3.52 8.06 -7.43
N LEU A 146 -3.56 8.97 -8.38
CA LEU A 146 -3.64 10.41 -8.10
C LEU A 146 -4.90 10.75 -7.29
N LEU A 147 -6.08 10.30 -7.74
CA LEU A 147 -7.33 10.56 -7.03
C LEU A 147 -7.30 10.05 -5.59
N THR A 148 -6.80 8.85 -5.39
CA THR A 148 -6.67 8.28 -4.04
C THR A 148 -5.68 9.05 -3.19
N ASN A 149 -4.51 9.39 -3.73
CA ASN A 149 -3.53 10.20 -3.00
C ASN A 149 -4.08 11.58 -2.62
N LEU A 150 -4.91 12.18 -3.46
CA LEU A 150 -5.59 13.44 -3.14
C LEU A 150 -6.61 13.28 -2.00
N CYS A 151 -7.32 12.13 -1.93
CA CYS A 151 -8.20 11.83 -0.80
C CYS A 151 -7.40 11.68 0.51
N TYR A 152 -6.28 10.94 0.47
CA TYR A 152 -5.38 10.80 1.62
C TYR A 152 -4.78 12.16 2.04
N ALA A 153 -4.36 12.97 1.07
CA ALA A 153 -3.86 14.33 1.34
C ALA A 153 -4.90 15.21 2.04
N LYS A 154 -6.14 15.18 1.55
CA LYS A 154 -7.27 15.89 2.19
C LYS A 154 -7.59 15.34 3.58
N ALA A 155 -7.33 14.05 3.83
CA ALA A 155 -7.40 13.42 5.15
C ALA A 155 -6.25 13.78 6.09
N GLY A 156 -5.22 14.50 5.62
CA GLY A 156 -4.02 14.84 6.39
C GLY A 156 -2.96 13.72 6.44
N ILE A 157 -3.06 12.74 5.53
CA ILE A 157 -2.17 11.58 5.45
C ILE A 157 -1.21 11.83 4.28
N LEU A 158 -0.03 12.41 4.58
CA LEU A 158 0.94 12.93 3.60
C LEU A 158 2.39 12.51 3.87
N GLY A 159 2.60 11.58 4.79
CA GLY A 159 3.95 11.13 5.18
C GLY A 159 4.36 9.82 4.50
N ASN A 160 5.60 9.42 4.73
CA ASN A 160 6.10 8.11 4.35
C ASN A 160 5.43 7.02 5.18
N GLY A 161 5.09 5.92 4.55
CA GLY A 161 4.58 4.73 5.20
C GLY A 161 5.66 3.91 5.89
N LEU A 162 5.23 2.86 6.60
CA LEU A 162 6.13 2.02 7.36
C LEU A 162 7.07 1.20 6.46
N ASP A 163 6.63 0.79 5.30
CA ASP A 163 7.45 0.07 4.31
C ASP A 163 8.74 0.83 3.96
N LEU A 164 8.61 2.08 3.56
CA LEU A 164 9.76 2.92 3.23
C LEU A 164 10.62 3.25 4.45
N ILE A 165 10.01 3.41 5.62
CA ILE A 165 10.72 3.64 6.89
C ILE A 165 11.59 2.43 7.24
N MET A 166 11.08 1.20 7.10
CA MET A 166 11.83 -0.02 7.35
C MET A 166 12.97 -0.22 6.36
N ILE A 167 12.71 -0.05 5.05
CA ILE A 167 13.75 -0.11 4.02
C ILE A 167 14.88 0.88 4.34
N ASN A 168 14.55 2.13 4.67
CA ASN A 168 15.55 3.15 4.98
C ASN A 168 16.31 2.82 6.27
N GLY A 169 15.64 2.28 7.30
CA GLY A 169 16.28 1.84 8.55
C GLY A 169 17.34 0.78 8.33
N VAL A 170 17.01 -0.29 7.59
CA VAL A 170 17.99 -1.35 7.25
C VAL A 170 19.07 -0.86 6.30
N LYS A 171 18.78 0.03 5.36
CA LYS A 171 19.81 0.64 4.49
C LYS A 171 20.79 1.49 5.26
N LEU A 172 20.33 2.21 6.28
CA LEU A 172 21.22 2.97 7.17
C LEU A 172 22.17 2.04 7.94
N ARG A 173 21.67 0.93 8.49
CA ARG A 173 22.50 -0.09 9.14
C ARG A 173 23.54 -0.68 8.16
N LYS A 174 23.10 -1.03 6.94
CA LYS A 174 24.01 -1.53 5.88
C LYS A 174 25.09 -0.52 5.54
N ALA A 175 24.77 0.77 5.46
CA ALA A 175 25.74 1.84 5.22
C ALA A 175 26.76 1.99 6.37
N ASN A 176 26.36 1.61 7.59
CA ASN A 176 27.21 1.60 8.76
C ASN A 176 28.05 0.32 8.93
N GLY A 177 27.94 -0.63 7.98
CA GLY A 177 28.80 -1.82 7.91
C GLY A 177 28.12 -3.15 8.23
N ASP A 178 26.82 -3.16 8.54
CA ASP A 178 26.07 -4.40 8.79
C ASP A 178 25.87 -5.19 7.48
N ASN A 179 25.97 -6.52 7.57
CA ASN A 179 25.72 -7.40 6.42
C ASN A 179 24.23 -7.72 6.28
N ILE A 180 23.47 -6.79 5.74
CA ILE A 180 22.02 -6.93 5.57
C ILE A 180 21.65 -7.11 4.10
N THR A 181 20.71 -8.03 3.84
CA THR A 181 20.12 -8.26 2.52
C THR A 181 18.70 -7.71 2.48
N ILE A 182 18.33 -7.04 1.37
CA ILE A 182 16.93 -6.71 1.07
C ILE A 182 16.51 -7.59 -0.11
N ASN A 183 15.44 -8.36 0.04
CA ASN A 183 14.86 -9.22 -0.98
C ASN A 183 13.50 -8.70 -1.43
N GLU A 184 13.18 -8.88 -2.70
CA GLU A 184 11.85 -8.62 -3.25
C GLU A 184 11.05 -9.91 -3.37
N LEU A 185 9.88 -9.94 -2.76
CA LEU A 185 8.95 -11.07 -2.84
C LEU A 185 8.22 -11.11 -4.19
N GLU A 186 8.05 -9.99 -4.85
CA GLU A 186 7.35 -9.90 -6.12
C GLU A 186 8.25 -9.38 -7.25
N GLY A 187 8.78 -8.19 -7.10
CA GLY A 187 9.54 -7.48 -8.12
C GLY A 187 8.67 -6.58 -8.99
N VAL A 188 9.32 -5.57 -9.59
CA VAL A 188 8.64 -4.47 -10.28
C VAL A 188 7.80 -4.92 -11.48
N ASP A 189 8.31 -5.86 -12.28
CA ASP A 189 7.63 -6.29 -13.50
C ASP A 189 6.31 -7.02 -13.19
N TYR A 190 6.32 -7.90 -12.17
CA TYR A 190 5.12 -8.59 -11.73
C TYR A 190 4.07 -7.62 -11.15
N GLN A 191 4.50 -6.65 -10.33
CA GLN A 191 3.58 -5.64 -9.81
C GLN A 191 2.98 -4.77 -10.90
N LEU A 192 3.78 -4.32 -11.87
CA LEU A 192 3.29 -3.52 -13.00
C LEU A 192 2.32 -4.31 -13.90
N GLU A 193 2.59 -5.59 -14.13
CA GLU A 193 1.66 -6.46 -14.85
C GLU A 193 0.33 -6.60 -14.12
N THR A 194 0.37 -6.85 -12.82
CA THR A 194 -0.81 -6.96 -11.95
C THR A 194 -1.64 -5.67 -11.95
N ILE A 195 -0.97 -4.53 -11.78
CA ILE A 195 -1.58 -3.19 -11.80
C ILE A 195 -2.26 -2.91 -13.14
N ASN A 196 -1.58 -3.15 -14.26
CA ASN A 196 -2.12 -2.88 -15.58
C ASN A 196 -3.32 -3.77 -15.95
N LYS A 197 -3.34 -5.01 -15.46
CA LYS A 197 -4.50 -5.91 -15.60
C LYS A 197 -5.71 -5.45 -14.79
N THR A 198 -5.46 -4.80 -13.66
CA THR A 198 -6.50 -4.43 -12.70
C THR A 198 -7.08 -3.05 -12.98
N PHE A 199 -6.22 -2.05 -13.16
CA PHE A 199 -6.62 -0.64 -13.29
C PHE A 199 -6.72 -0.20 -14.74
N THR A 200 -7.66 -0.82 -15.48
CA THR A 200 -7.94 -0.52 -16.88
C THR A 200 -8.69 0.81 -17.07
N TRP A 201 -8.81 1.28 -18.32
CA TRP A 201 -9.64 2.44 -18.63
C TRP A 201 -11.11 2.22 -18.30
N GLU A 202 -11.64 1.02 -18.52
CA GLU A 202 -13.00 0.64 -18.13
C GLU A 202 -13.20 0.72 -16.63
N TYR A 203 -12.19 0.31 -15.85
CA TYR A 203 -12.19 0.46 -14.40
C TYR A 203 -12.24 1.94 -13.99
N LEU A 204 -11.38 2.79 -14.59
CA LEU A 204 -11.39 4.22 -14.32
C LEU A 204 -12.74 4.88 -14.68
N LYS A 205 -13.32 4.55 -15.84
CA LYS A 205 -14.63 5.07 -16.24
C LYS A 205 -15.73 4.70 -15.25
N LYS A 206 -15.75 3.44 -14.81
CA LYS A 206 -16.67 3.00 -13.76
C LYS A 206 -16.44 3.78 -12.46
N TYR A 207 -15.19 3.91 -12.05
CA TYR A 207 -14.80 4.68 -10.87
C TYR A 207 -15.28 6.14 -10.95
N LEU A 208 -15.05 6.82 -12.07
CA LEU A 208 -15.49 8.21 -12.29
C LEU A 208 -17.01 8.33 -12.20
N ASN A 209 -17.76 7.39 -12.80
CA ASN A 209 -19.22 7.39 -12.74
C ASN A 209 -19.75 7.18 -11.33
N ASP A 210 -19.17 6.22 -10.60
CA ASP A 210 -19.53 5.95 -9.23
C ASP A 210 -19.14 7.11 -8.30
N TYR A 211 -17.97 7.72 -8.52
CA TYR A 211 -17.46 8.82 -7.72
C TYR A 211 -18.25 10.11 -7.91
N SER A 212 -18.67 10.44 -9.12
CA SER A 212 -19.48 11.63 -9.40
C SER A 212 -20.83 11.64 -8.69
N ASN A 213 -21.30 10.46 -8.29
CA ASN A 213 -22.54 10.26 -7.54
C ASN A 213 -22.33 10.08 -6.02
N SER A 214 -21.08 10.19 -5.52
CA SER A 214 -20.75 10.01 -4.12
C SER A 214 -20.38 11.33 -3.46
N ASN A 215 -20.47 11.32 -2.14
CA ASN A 215 -19.89 12.38 -1.33
C ASN A 215 -18.37 12.17 -1.24
N ILE A 216 -17.59 13.12 -1.77
CA ILE A 216 -16.11 13.09 -1.68
C ILE A 216 -15.63 13.03 -0.22
N ASP A 217 -16.39 13.63 0.70
CA ASP A 217 -16.06 13.59 2.12
C ASP A 217 -16.18 12.17 2.70
N GLU A 218 -17.05 11.30 2.14
CA GLU A 218 -17.14 9.88 2.52
C GLU A 218 -15.85 9.13 2.14
N GLU A 219 -15.27 9.39 0.97
CA GLU A 219 -14.01 8.78 0.54
C GLU A 219 -12.83 9.24 1.41
N VAL A 220 -12.81 10.51 1.80
CA VAL A 220 -11.84 11.06 2.73
C VAL A 220 -11.98 10.41 4.12
N ASP A 221 -13.20 10.18 4.57
CA ASP A 221 -13.46 9.51 5.86
C ASP A 221 -13.07 8.03 5.82
N ILE A 222 -13.24 7.35 4.68
CA ILE A 222 -12.72 5.99 4.49
C ILE A 222 -11.20 5.97 4.63
N ALA A 223 -10.48 6.90 3.98
CA ALA A 223 -9.04 7.02 4.12
C ALA A 223 -8.62 7.23 5.59
N LYS A 224 -9.32 8.09 6.33
CA LYS A 224 -9.09 8.30 7.77
C LYS A 224 -9.33 7.03 8.59
N ASN A 225 -10.45 6.32 8.32
CA ASN A 225 -10.82 5.11 9.06
C ASN A 225 -9.80 4.01 8.83
N LEU A 226 -9.36 3.80 7.58
CA LEU A 226 -8.31 2.84 7.25
C LEU A 226 -6.98 3.18 7.96
N PHE A 227 -6.58 4.45 7.91
CA PHE A 227 -5.36 4.89 8.58
C PHE A 227 -5.46 4.76 10.10
N ASN A 228 -6.63 5.03 10.68
CA ASN A 228 -6.87 4.85 12.11
C ASN A 228 -6.85 3.37 12.50
N ALA A 229 -7.44 2.48 11.71
CA ALA A 229 -7.39 1.03 11.92
C ALA A 229 -5.93 0.54 11.91
N TYR A 230 -5.13 1.02 10.94
CA TYR A 230 -3.71 0.73 10.90
C TYR A 230 -2.98 1.22 12.17
N LYS A 231 -3.22 2.44 12.58
CA LYS A 231 -2.62 3.06 13.76
C LYS A 231 -2.93 2.28 15.05
N THR A 232 -4.15 1.79 15.20
CA THR A 232 -4.62 1.07 16.39
C THR A 232 -4.35 -0.43 16.34
N GLY A 233 -3.94 -0.97 15.19
CA GLY A 233 -3.74 -2.40 14.99
C GLY A 233 -5.06 -3.19 14.95
N ASP A 234 -6.11 -2.60 14.37
CA ASP A 234 -7.46 -3.16 14.29
C ASP A 234 -7.54 -4.22 13.17
N ILE A 235 -7.37 -5.49 13.56
CA ILE A 235 -7.43 -6.64 12.64
C ILE A 235 -8.82 -6.81 12.05
N GLU A 236 -9.86 -6.65 12.87
CA GLU A 236 -11.24 -6.87 12.47
C GLU A 236 -11.63 -5.93 11.31
N PHE A 237 -11.24 -4.66 11.41
CA PHE A 237 -11.47 -3.69 10.33
C PHE A 237 -10.81 -4.12 9.00
N ILE A 238 -9.57 -4.60 9.03
CA ILE A 238 -8.87 -5.05 7.82
C ILE A 238 -9.52 -6.32 7.27
N GLU A 239 -9.88 -7.27 8.13
CA GLU A 239 -10.56 -8.51 7.73
C GLU A 239 -11.93 -8.23 7.10
N GLU A 240 -12.74 -7.36 7.72
CA GLU A 240 -14.01 -6.92 7.15
C GLU A 240 -13.82 -6.23 5.80
N SER A 241 -12.79 -5.40 5.66
CA SER A 241 -12.43 -4.72 4.41
C SER A 241 -12.05 -5.73 3.31
N ASN A 242 -11.23 -6.72 3.64
CA ASN A 242 -10.83 -7.80 2.72
C ASN A 242 -12.05 -8.64 2.30
N ASN A 243 -12.90 -9.04 3.26
CA ASN A 243 -14.11 -9.81 3.01
C ASN A 243 -15.09 -9.03 2.13
N LYS A 244 -15.23 -7.73 2.38
CA LYS A 244 -16.05 -6.86 1.55
C LYS A 244 -15.51 -6.79 0.12
N MET A 245 -14.21 -6.61 -0.04
CA MET A 245 -13.55 -6.63 -1.35
C MET A 245 -13.80 -7.94 -2.10
N LYS A 246 -13.65 -9.08 -1.41
CA LYS A 246 -13.89 -10.41 -1.95
C LYS A 246 -15.33 -10.60 -2.43
N ASN A 247 -16.30 -10.09 -1.67
CA ASN A 247 -17.72 -10.18 -2.00
C ASN A 247 -18.13 -9.25 -3.14
N ASP A 248 -17.64 -8.01 -3.12
CA ASP A 248 -18.03 -6.98 -4.08
C ASP A 248 -17.34 -7.13 -5.44
N ASN A 249 -16.09 -7.59 -5.45
CA ASN A 249 -15.30 -7.79 -6.65
C ASN A 249 -14.32 -8.96 -6.51
N PRO A 250 -14.79 -10.21 -6.61
CA PRO A 250 -13.99 -11.41 -6.37
C PRO A 250 -12.79 -11.55 -7.31
N GLU A 251 -12.91 -11.11 -8.56
CA GLU A 251 -11.79 -11.15 -9.52
C GLU A 251 -10.69 -10.14 -9.14
N TYR A 252 -11.06 -8.94 -8.75
CA TYR A 252 -10.13 -7.94 -8.23
C TYR A 252 -9.42 -8.48 -6.98
N TYR A 253 -10.16 -9.01 -6.02
CA TYR A 253 -9.62 -9.60 -4.79
C TYR A 253 -8.62 -10.72 -5.11
N LYS A 254 -8.97 -11.61 -6.02
CA LYS A 254 -8.11 -12.71 -6.44
C LYS A 254 -6.79 -12.23 -7.03
N ILE A 255 -6.83 -11.22 -7.90
CA ILE A 255 -5.62 -10.67 -8.54
C ILE A 255 -4.78 -9.89 -7.53
N MET A 256 -5.40 -9.03 -6.74
CA MET A 256 -4.69 -8.10 -5.86
C MET A 256 -4.24 -8.71 -4.54
N LEU A 257 -4.91 -9.76 -4.07
CA LEU A 257 -4.59 -10.43 -2.79
C LEU A 257 -4.28 -11.91 -2.96
N THR A 258 -5.26 -12.75 -3.30
CA THR A 258 -5.12 -14.22 -3.21
C THR A 258 -3.89 -14.74 -3.96
N ASN A 259 -3.75 -14.40 -5.25
CA ASN A 259 -2.63 -14.90 -6.06
C ASN A 259 -1.27 -14.39 -5.55
N ARG A 260 -1.22 -13.12 -5.13
CA ARG A 260 0.00 -12.51 -4.59
C ARG A 260 0.37 -13.13 -3.25
N ASN A 261 -0.60 -13.33 -2.35
CA ASN A 261 -0.38 -13.97 -1.05
C ASN A 261 0.19 -15.39 -1.19
N ILE A 262 -0.34 -16.19 -2.11
CA ILE A 262 0.20 -17.54 -2.42
C ILE A 262 1.64 -17.43 -2.90
N GLY A 263 1.94 -16.54 -3.84
CA GLY A 263 3.29 -16.34 -4.37
C GLY A 263 4.29 -15.90 -3.29
N MET A 264 3.91 -14.88 -2.51
CA MET A 264 4.74 -14.38 -1.41
C MET A 264 4.96 -15.44 -0.32
N THR A 265 3.90 -16.16 0.10
CA THR A 265 4.02 -17.20 1.13
C THR A 265 4.98 -18.31 0.71
N ASN A 266 4.95 -18.75 -0.56
CA ASN A 266 5.88 -19.76 -1.04
C ASN A 266 7.34 -19.27 -0.99
N LYS A 267 7.61 -18.03 -1.41
CA LYS A 267 8.95 -17.44 -1.31
C LYS A 267 9.40 -17.26 0.14
N ILE A 268 8.50 -16.82 1.02
CA ILE A 268 8.79 -16.70 2.47
C ILE A 268 9.22 -18.05 3.03
N ASP A 269 8.44 -19.11 2.79
CA ASP A 269 8.73 -20.47 3.28
C ASP A 269 10.07 -21.03 2.76
N GLU A 270 10.50 -20.62 1.57
CA GLU A 270 11.81 -20.99 1.02
C GLU A 270 12.96 -20.20 1.67
N LEU A 271 12.79 -18.88 1.82
CA LEU A 271 13.87 -17.96 2.23
C LEU A 271 14.26 -18.13 3.70
N ILE A 272 13.29 -18.34 4.60
CA ILE A 272 13.52 -18.29 6.05
C ILE A 272 14.19 -19.51 6.66
N LYS A 273 14.65 -20.48 5.82
CA LYS A 273 15.28 -21.75 6.25
C LYS A 273 16.80 -21.65 6.38
N ASP A 274 17.39 -20.49 6.15
CA ASP A 274 18.84 -20.31 6.13
C ASP A 274 19.47 -19.99 7.51
N GLY A 275 18.64 -19.92 8.56
CA GLY A 275 19.05 -19.69 9.95
C GLY A 275 19.37 -18.25 10.30
N LYS A 276 19.06 -17.29 9.45
CA LYS A 276 19.22 -15.86 9.71
C LYS A 276 17.96 -15.25 10.34
N ASN A 277 18.09 -14.05 10.87
CA ASN A 277 16.96 -13.26 11.38
C ASN A 277 16.21 -12.61 10.21
N HIS A 278 15.11 -13.23 9.79
CA HIS A 278 14.28 -12.73 8.72
C HIS A 278 13.17 -11.80 9.22
N THR A 279 12.92 -10.74 8.47
CA THR A 279 11.72 -9.92 8.58
C THR A 279 11.04 -9.82 7.22
N VAL A 280 9.74 -10.06 7.21
CA VAL A 280 8.86 -9.86 6.04
C VAL A 280 7.99 -8.64 6.30
N ALA A 281 8.12 -7.63 5.44
CA ALA A 281 7.38 -6.38 5.54
C ALA A 281 6.56 -6.17 4.25
N VAL A 282 5.27 -6.47 4.32
CA VAL A 282 4.31 -6.32 3.20
C VAL A 282 3.03 -5.65 3.70
N GLY A 283 2.21 -5.12 2.80
CA GLY A 283 0.97 -4.43 3.17
C GLY A 283 0.10 -5.26 4.11
N ALA A 284 -0.44 -4.64 5.17
CA ALA A 284 -1.18 -5.30 6.24
C ALA A 284 -2.33 -6.19 5.73
N ALA A 285 -3.00 -5.78 4.65
CA ALA A 285 -4.08 -6.54 4.05
C ALA A 285 -3.66 -7.91 3.48
N HIS A 286 -2.38 -8.08 3.14
CA HIS A 286 -1.86 -9.36 2.67
C HIS A 286 -1.76 -10.42 3.78
N PHE A 287 -1.66 -10.01 5.03
CA PHE A 287 -1.53 -10.95 6.15
C PHE A 287 -2.86 -11.53 6.61
N ILE A 288 -3.96 -10.78 6.52
CA ILE A 288 -5.20 -11.00 7.26
C ILE A 288 -6.29 -11.61 6.37
N GLY A 289 -7.04 -12.57 6.93
CA GLY A 289 -8.15 -13.27 6.29
C GLY A 289 -7.81 -14.68 5.84
N GLU A 290 -8.80 -15.41 5.30
CA GLU A 290 -8.67 -16.82 4.90
C GLU A 290 -7.64 -17.07 3.79
N ASP A 291 -7.45 -16.09 2.89
CA ASP A 291 -6.44 -16.13 1.84
C ASP A 291 -5.17 -15.33 2.24
N GLY A 292 -5.04 -14.97 3.53
CA GLY A 292 -3.93 -14.17 4.05
C GLY A 292 -2.66 -14.99 4.29
N ILE A 293 -1.51 -14.32 4.25
CA ILE A 293 -0.19 -14.94 4.46
C ILE A 293 -0.12 -15.66 5.81
N LEU A 294 -0.74 -15.13 6.87
CA LEU A 294 -0.77 -15.80 8.19
C LEU A 294 -1.41 -17.15 8.09
N LYS A 295 -2.59 -17.24 7.47
CA LYS A 295 -3.32 -18.49 7.29
C LYS A 295 -2.55 -19.49 6.42
N LEU A 296 -1.99 -19.00 5.31
CA LEU A 296 -1.19 -19.83 4.40
C LEU A 296 0.10 -20.38 5.07
N LEU A 297 0.72 -19.62 5.97
CA LEU A 297 1.86 -20.09 6.77
C LEU A 297 1.41 -21.11 7.83
N GLU A 298 0.26 -20.92 8.48
CA GLU A 298 -0.30 -21.95 9.39
C GLU A 298 -0.51 -23.28 8.67
N GLU A 299 -1.04 -23.27 7.44
CA GLU A 299 -1.22 -24.47 6.62
C GLU A 299 0.12 -25.15 6.25
N LYS A 300 1.23 -24.40 6.23
CA LYS A 300 2.59 -24.93 6.08
C LYS A 300 3.23 -25.39 7.42
N GLY A 301 2.48 -25.32 8.53
CA GLY A 301 2.92 -25.79 9.84
C GLY A 301 3.62 -24.76 10.71
N TYR A 302 3.54 -23.48 10.35
CA TYR A 302 4.03 -22.39 11.21
C TYR A 302 3.01 -22.09 12.31
N LYS A 303 3.52 -21.85 13.51
CA LYS A 303 2.73 -21.27 14.60
C LYS A 303 2.84 -19.74 14.50
N ILE A 304 1.70 -19.08 14.40
CA ILE A 304 1.61 -17.63 14.35
C ILE A 304 1.32 -17.09 15.75
N THR A 305 2.10 -16.10 16.16
CA THR A 305 1.90 -15.38 17.43
C THR A 305 1.86 -13.90 17.15
N ARG A 306 0.81 -13.21 17.58
CA ARG A 306 0.75 -11.75 17.49
C ARG A 306 1.66 -11.13 18.54
N VAL A 307 2.48 -10.15 18.16
CA VAL A 307 3.40 -9.44 19.07
C VAL A 307 2.69 -8.26 19.72
N ASN A 308 1.79 -7.56 19.00
CA ASN A 308 1.03 -6.42 19.51
C ASN A 308 -0.35 -6.28 18.87
#